data_62e332f932fa852750232e661d465c1b
#
_entry.id   62e332f932fa852750232e661d465c1b
#
_cell.length_a   1.000
_cell.length_b   1.000
_cell.length_c   1.000
_cell.angle_alpha   90.00
_cell.angle_beta   90.00
_cell.angle_gamma   90.00
#
_symmetry.space_group_name_H-M   'P 1'
#
loop_
_entity.id
_entity.type
_entity.pdbx_description
1 polymer ?
#
loop_
_entity_poly.entity_id
_entity_poly.type
_entity_poly.pdbx_seq_one_letter_code
_entity_poly.pdbx_strand_id
1 'polypeptide(L)'
;MHLKFFLSILFIVILGTFPAMGQSDLDKLIGKAKKIVPTSDSDIGEALKEALKFGVNEAVDKLSATNGYFDSPYKILIPEEAKTIISKVKMVPGFQDVETQLIDKMNKAAESAAKKATPIFVDAITSLTIKDAMNILMGEKDAATRYLETETKTPLYNAFLPVIQSALDEVNAREYWKSVINAYNNIPFVKKVNPALDDYVNQKALDGLFSLIEVKEAKIRTDQSQRTTELLKKVFAQQDKKG
;
A
#
# COMPACT_ATOMS: atom_id res chain seq x y z
N MET A 1 64.19 -38.94 -33.59
CA MET A 1 64.62 -39.97 -32.66
C MET A 1 63.66 -39.90 -31.46
N HIS A 2 62.92 -40.93 -31.32
CA HIS A 2 61.66 -40.96 -30.50
C HIS A 2 61.98 -41.51 -29.10
N LEU A 3 61.46 -40.86 -28.08
CA LEU A 3 61.40 -41.47 -26.76
C LEU A 3 59.99 -41.30 -26.17
N LYS A 4 59.25 -42.41 -26.21
CA LYS A 4 57.95 -42.57 -25.62
C LYS A 4 58.10 -42.87 -24.11
N PHE A 5 57.59 -42.00 -23.26
CA PHE A 5 57.44 -42.28 -21.82
C PHE A 5 56.06 -42.87 -21.59
N PHE A 6 56.03 -44.13 -21.20
CA PHE A 6 54.84 -44.81 -20.64
C PHE A 6 54.75 -44.48 -19.17
N LEU A 7 53.70 -43.77 -18.77
CA LEU A 7 53.37 -43.59 -17.36
C LEU A 7 52.29 -44.58 -16.97
N SER A 8 52.67 -45.60 -16.24
CA SER A 8 51.79 -46.65 -15.70
C SER A 8 51.03 -46.04 -14.49
N ILE A 9 49.75 -45.77 -14.59
CA ILE A 9 48.92 -45.36 -13.45
C ILE A 9 48.39 -46.65 -12.80
N LEU A 10 48.94 -46.90 -11.59
CA LEU A 10 48.48 -47.94 -10.68
C LEU A 10 47.09 -47.60 -10.14
N PHE A 11 46.08 -48.31 -10.55
CA PHE A 11 44.71 -48.22 -10.08
C PHE A 11 44.59 -48.97 -8.76
N ILE A 12 44.69 -48.26 -7.62
CA ILE A 12 44.38 -48.85 -6.32
C ILE A 12 42.84 -48.76 -6.15
N VAL A 13 42.18 -49.90 -6.33
CA VAL A 13 40.78 -50.09 -6.00
C VAL A 13 40.68 -50.24 -4.49
N ILE A 14 40.38 -49.14 -3.82
CA ILE A 14 39.93 -49.19 -2.44
C ILE A 14 38.44 -49.50 -2.45
N LEU A 15 38.09 -50.77 -2.19
CA LEU A 15 36.72 -51.20 -1.88
C LEU A 15 36.35 -50.65 -0.48
N GLY A 16 36.04 -49.38 -0.44
CA GLY A 16 35.32 -48.77 0.70
C GLY A 16 33.83 -49.04 0.53
N THR A 17 33.24 -49.74 1.46
CA THR A 17 31.79 -49.92 1.57
C THR A 17 31.15 -48.53 1.81
N PHE A 18 30.75 -47.86 0.73
CA PHE A 18 29.83 -46.73 0.84
C PHE A 18 28.45 -47.26 1.26
N PRO A 19 27.86 -46.78 2.36
CA PRO A 19 26.50 -47.09 2.66
C PRO A 19 25.64 -46.58 1.48
N ALA A 20 24.81 -47.40 0.92
CA ALA A 20 23.88 -47.04 -0.15
C ALA A 20 22.97 -45.94 0.43
N MET A 21 23.23 -44.69 0.08
CA MET A 21 22.29 -43.61 0.35
C MET A 21 21.00 -43.95 -0.41
N GLY A 22 19.92 -44.17 0.35
CA GLY A 22 18.62 -44.46 -0.23
C GLY A 22 18.16 -43.28 -1.10
N GLN A 23 17.44 -43.61 -2.18
CA GLN A 23 16.86 -42.63 -3.12
C GLN A 23 16.13 -41.49 -2.40
N SER A 24 15.55 -41.77 -1.23
CA SER A 24 14.86 -40.78 -0.35
C SER A 24 15.79 -39.72 0.23
N ASP A 25 17.08 -40.02 0.44
CA ASP A 25 18.04 -39.07 1.00
C ASP A 25 18.61 -38.15 -0.09
N LEU A 26 18.73 -38.70 -1.30
CA LEU A 26 19.08 -37.91 -2.48
C LEU A 26 17.97 -36.94 -2.84
N ASP A 27 16.70 -37.35 -2.77
CA ASP A 27 15.54 -36.49 -3.00
C ASP A 27 15.38 -35.41 -1.92
N LYS A 28 15.75 -35.72 -0.66
CA LYS A 28 15.81 -34.71 0.41
C LYS A 28 16.95 -33.71 0.22
N LEU A 29 18.10 -34.13 -0.28
CA LEU A 29 19.23 -33.25 -0.60
C LEU A 29 18.92 -32.41 -1.84
N ILE A 30 18.31 -32.97 -2.87
CA ILE A 30 17.84 -32.24 -4.05
C ILE A 30 16.70 -31.27 -3.67
N GLY A 31 15.78 -31.69 -2.80
CA GLY A 31 14.72 -30.82 -2.25
C GLY A 31 15.27 -29.66 -1.41
N LYS A 32 16.34 -29.89 -0.63
CA LYS A 32 17.07 -28.82 0.10
C LYS A 32 17.89 -27.93 -0.85
N ALA A 33 18.49 -28.48 -1.89
CA ALA A 33 19.24 -27.71 -2.89
C ALA A 33 18.30 -26.86 -3.77
N LYS A 34 17.08 -27.33 -4.06
CA LYS A 34 16.04 -26.54 -4.73
C LYS A 34 15.58 -25.33 -3.90
N LYS A 35 15.80 -25.35 -2.58
CA LYS A 35 15.50 -24.20 -1.67
C LYS A 35 16.55 -23.09 -1.69
N ILE A 36 17.68 -23.27 -2.37
CA ILE A 36 18.77 -22.29 -2.41
C ILE A 36 19.08 -21.93 -3.88
N VAL A 37 18.07 -21.66 -4.68
CA VAL A 37 18.32 -20.93 -5.93
C VAL A 37 18.47 -19.46 -5.55
N PRO A 38 19.59 -18.79 -5.88
CA PRO A 38 19.72 -17.37 -5.68
C PRO A 38 18.55 -16.65 -6.36
N THR A 39 17.87 -15.79 -5.66
CA THR A 39 16.82 -14.97 -6.24
C THR A 39 17.49 -13.94 -7.15
N SER A 40 17.16 -13.94 -8.43
CA SER A 40 17.71 -12.94 -9.36
C SER A 40 17.12 -11.56 -9.03
N ASP A 41 17.82 -10.49 -9.44
CA ASP A 41 17.30 -9.13 -9.30
C ASP A 41 15.96 -8.95 -10.03
N SER A 42 15.76 -9.68 -11.14
CA SER A 42 14.49 -9.74 -11.86
C SER A 42 13.38 -10.38 -11.02
N ASP A 43 13.66 -11.52 -10.36
CA ASP A 43 12.70 -12.18 -9.46
C ASP A 43 12.27 -11.26 -8.32
N ILE A 44 13.21 -10.48 -7.78
CA ILE A 44 12.95 -9.49 -6.73
C ILE A 44 12.01 -8.40 -7.23
N GLY A 45 12.30 -7.87 -8.43
CA GLY A 45 11.45 -6.85 -9.05
C GLY A 45 10.02 -7.33 -9.28
N GLU A 46 9.86 -8.54 -9.82
CA GLU A 46 8.54 -9.13 -10.06
C GLU A 46 7.79 -9.42 -8.76
N ALA A 47 8.44 -10.00 -7.76
CA ALA A 47 7.83 -10.26 -6.46
C ALA A 47 7.35 -8.99 -5.78
N LEU A 48 8.16 -7.93 -5.83
CA LEU A 48 7.77 -6.65 -5.23
C LEU A 48 6.59 -6.02 -5.97
N LYS A 49 6.59 -6.02 -7.30
CA LYS A 49 5.43 -5.55 -8.10
C LYS A 49 4.15 -6.33 -7.76
N GLU A 50 4.25 -7.63 -7.57
CA GLU A 50 3.13 -8.47 -7.17
C GLU A 50 2.63 -8.12 -5.76
N ALA A 51 3.55 -7.97 -4.79
CA ALA A 51 3.22 -7.55 -3.42
C ALA A 51 2.53 -6.19 -3.38
N LEU A 52 3.05 -5.22 -4.13
CA LEU A 52 2.49 -3.88 -4.23
C LEU A 52 1.09 -3.89 -4.85
N LYS A 53 0.89 -4.62 -5.95
CA LYS A 53 -0.43 -4.77 -6.58
C LYS A 53 -1.43 -5.39 -5.61
N PHE A 54 -1.03 -6.44 -4.89
CA PHE A 54 -1.89 -7.09 -3.91
C PHE A 54 -2.28 -6.12 -2.78
N GLY A 55 -1.30 -5.48 -2.15
CA GLY A 55 -1.55 -4.54 -1.04
C GLY A 55 -2.39 -3.33 -1.45
N VAL A 56 -2.13 -2.77 -2.63
CA VAL A 56 -2.90 -1.66 -3.19
C VAL A 56 -4.34 -2.08 -3.49
N ASN A 57 -4.55 -3.21 -4.17
CA ASN A 57 -5.89 -3.67 -4.49
C ASN A 57 -6.71 -3.92 -3.23
N GLU A 58 -6.15 -4.60 -2.22
CA GLU A 58 -6.84 -4.80 -0.95
C GLU A 58 -7.20 -3.46 -0.25
N ALA A 59 -6.32 -2.47 -0.31
CA ALA A 59 -6.58 -1.17 0.29
C ALA A 59 -7.69 -0.41 -0.46
N VAL A 60 -7.61 -0.40 -1.80
CA VAL A 60 -8.61 0.25 -2.65
C VAL A 60 -9.96 -0.44 -2.52
N ASP A 61 -10.02 -1.76 -2.61
CA ASP A 61 -11.26 -2.54 -2.49
C ASP A 61 -11.94 -2.28 -1.14
N LYS A 62 -11.16 -2.27 -0.06
CA LYS A 62 -11.68 -2.02 1.28
C LYS A 62 -12.24 -0.61 1.43
N LEU A 63 -11.51 0.42 0.98
CA LEU A 63 -11.91 1.82 1.17
C LEU A 63 -12.96 2.27 0.15
N SER A 64 -13.02 1.66 -1.03
CA SER A 64 -14.04 1.95 -2.05
C SER A 64 -15.36 1.21 -1.85
N ALA A 65 -15.41 0.25 -0.92
CA ALA A 65 -16.62 -0.45 -0.54
C ALA A 65 -17.59 0.49 0.21
N THR A 66 -18.85 0.10 0.29
CA THR A 66 -19.87 0.81 1.09
C THR A 66 -19.41 0.88 2.55
N ASN A 67 -19.41 2.07 3.10
CA ASN A 67 -18.89 2.40 4.43
C ASN A 67 -17.39 2.08 4.64
N GLY A 68 -16.62 1.92 3.59
CA GLY A 68 -15.20 1.58 3.66
C GLY A 68 -14.36 2.61 4.43
N TYR A 69 -14.68 3.91 4.23
CA TYR A 69 -14.13 4.98 5.08
C TYR A 69 -14.92 5.14 6.37
N PHE A 70 -16.25 5.18 6.28
CA PHE A 70 -17.13 5.52 7.41
C PHE A 70 -16.95 4.58 8.61
N ASP A 71 -16.85 3.26 8.39
CA ASP A 71 -16.71 2.22 9.42
C ASP A 71 -15.25 1.79 9.64
N SER A 72 -14.29 2.66 9.32
CA SER A 72 -12.86 2.37 9.44
C SER A 72 -12.12 3.39 10.32
N PRO A 73 -10.87 3.11 10.73
CA PRO A 73 -10.01 4.10 11.38
C PRO A 73 -9.72 5.34 10.50
N TYR A 74 -10.02 5.26 9.21
CA TYR A 74 -9.79 6.32 8.22
C TYR A 74 -11.02 7.20 7.99
N LYS A 75 -12.03 7.09 8.85
CA LYS A 75 -13.24 7.91 8.82
C LYS A 75 -12.91 9.39 8.78
N ILE A 76 -13.45 10.08 7.79
CA ILE A 76 -13.28 11.51 7.61
C ILE A 76 -14.27 12.22 8.53
N LEU A 77 -13.75 12.93 9.51
CA LEU A 77 -14.51 13.70 10.49
C LEU A 77 -14.48 15.19 10.12
N ILE A 78 -15.35 15.96 10.75
CA ILE A 78 -15.29 17.43 10.71
C ILE A 78 -13.94 17.91 11.27
N PRO A 79 -13.25 18.88 10.63
CA PRO A 79 -12.05 19.48 11.18
C PRO A 79 -12.29 19.99 12.61
N GLU A 80 -11.34 19.75 13.51
CA GLU A 80 -11.45 20.14 14.93
C GLU A 80 -11.78 21.64 15.09
N GLU A 81 -11.16 22.47 14.25
CA GLU A 81 -11.37 23.92 14.25
C GLU A 81 -12.80 24.31 13.88
N ALA A 82 -13.50 23.48 13.13
CA ALA A 82 -14.88 23.73 12.70
C ALA A 82 -15.93 23.17 13.66
N LYS A 83 -15.58 22.33 14.61
CA LYS A 83 -16.53 21.69 15.54
C LYS A 83 -17.39 22.70 16.31
N THR A 84 -16.78 23.80 16.81
CA THR A 84 -17.51 24.84 17.50
C THR A 84 -18.54 25.54 16.60
N ILE A 85 -18.20 25.70 15.32
CA ILE A 85 -19.12 26.31 14.35
C ILE A 85 -20.31 25.37 14.09
N ILE A 86 -20.01 24.12 13.79
CA ILE A 86 -21.02 23.09 13.53
C ILE A 86 -21.96 22.91 14.72
N SER A 87 -21.44 22.93 15.96
CA SER A 87 -22.28 22.83 17.16
C SER A 87 -23.26 23.98 17.30
N LYS A 88 -22.90 25.21 16.86
CA LYS A 88 -23.82 26.34 16.82
C LYS A 88 -24.84 26.22 15.71
N VAL A 89 -24.44 25.74 14.53
CA VAL A 89 -25.37 25.49 13.40
C VAL A 89 -26.44 24.46 13.79
N LYS A 90 -26.08 23.42 14.54
CA LYS A 90 -27.02 22.40 15.06
C LYS A 90 -28.13 22.96 15.95
N MET A 91 -27.94 24.15 16.54
CA MET A 91 -28.98 24.82 17.35
C MET A 91 -30.08 25.49 16.50
N VAL A 92 -29.82 25.64 15.21
CA VAL A 92 -30.80 26.23 14.27
C VAL A 92 -31.86 25.18 13.88
N PRO A 93 -33.16 25.47 13.96
CA PRO A 93 -34.21 24.55 13.53
C PRO A 93 -33.98 24.07 12.09
N GLY A 94 -34.04 22.76 11.90
CA GLY A 94 -33.76 22.11 10.59
C GLY A 94 -32.30 21.69 10.34
N PHE A 95 -31.36 22.05 11.22
CA PHE A 95 -29.94 21.73 11.07
C PHE A 95 -29.39 20.81 12.16
N GLN A 96 -30.25 20.17 12.95
CA GLN A 96 -29.85 19.32 14.08
C GLN A 96 -28.89 18.17 13.66
N ASP A 97 -29.11 17.61 12.47
CA ASP A 97 -28.38 16.46 11.93
C ASP A 97 -27.24 16.84 10.96
N VAL A 98 -26.96 18.15 10.82
CA VAL A 98 -25.99 18.65 9.80
C VAL A 98 -24.61 17.99 9.92
N GLU A 99 -24.14 17.75 11.13
CA GLU A 99 -22.83 17.11 11.39
C GLU A 99 -22.82 15.68 10.87
N THR A 100 -23.81 14.89 11.24
CA THR A 100 -23.95 13.48 10.84
C THR A 100 -24.08 13.36 9.33
N GLN A 101 -24.92 14.20 8.72
CA GLN A 101 -25.11 14.23 7.28
C GLN A 101 -23.84 14.62 6.54
N LEU A 102 -23.09 15.62 7.05
CA LEU A 102 -21.85 16.06 6.42
C LEU A 102 -20.78 14.97 6.51
N ILE A 103 -20.62 14.34 7.68
CA ILE A 103 -19.69 13.20 7.84
C ILE A 103 -20.05 12.05 6.90
N ASP A 104 -21.33 11.68 6.80
CA ASP A 104 -21.79 10.65 5.87
C ASP A 104 -21.44 10.98 4.41
N LYS A 105 -21.72 12.21 3.98
CA LYS A 105 -21.44 12.65 2.61
C LYS A 105 -19.96 12.73 2.29
N MET A 106 -19.13 13.22 3.20
CA MET A 106 -17.67 13.27 3.03
C MET A 106 -17.09 11.85 2.84
N ASN A 107 -17.52 10.90 3.64
CA ASN A 107 -17.03 9.52 3.55
C ASN A 107 -17.50 8.84 2.27
N LYS A 108 -18.76 8.98 1.88
CA LYS A 108 -19.29 8.46 0.60
C LYS A 108 -18.59 9.06 -0.61
N ALA A 109 -18.26 10.36 -0.57
CA ALA A 109 -17.46 11.01 -1.61
C ALA A 109 -16.06 10.39 -1.71
N ALA A 110 -15.40 10.14 -0.58
CA ALA A 110 -14.09 9.48 -0.53
C ALA A 110 -14.14 8.03 -1.05
N GLU A 111 -15.16 7.25 -0.66
CA GLU A 111 -15.40 5.88 -1.16
C GLU A 111 -15.56 5.86 -2.69
N SER A 112 -16.33 6.79 -3.22
CA SER A 112 -16.53 6.90 -4.67
C SER A 112 -15.26 7.31 -5.41
N ALA A 113 -14.47 8.21 -4.83
CA ALA A 113 -13.20 8.66 -5.39
C ALA A 113 -12.14 7.54 -5.36
N ALA A 114 -12.07 6.74 -4.29
CA ALA A 114 -11.11 5.65 -4.14
C ALA A 114 -11.18 4.62 -5.28
N LYS A 115 -12.34 4.43 -5.93
CA LYS A 115 -12.49 3.58 -7.13
C LYS A 115 -11.60 3.99 -8.30
N LYS A 116 -11.12 5.24 -8.33
CA LYS A 116 -10.21 5.75 -9.37
C LYS A 116 -8.75 5.43 -9.11
N ALA A 117 -8.40 4.89 -7.94
CA ALA A 117 -7.00 4.75 -7.53
C ALA A 117 -6.26 3.59 -8.22
N THR A 118 -6.93 2.46 -8.47
CA THR A 118 -6.29 1.24 -8.99
C THR A 118 -5.46 1.47 -10.26
N PRO A 119 -5.96 2.07 -11.35
CA PRO A 119 -5.17 2.24 -12.55
C PRO A 119 -3.94 3.13 -12.32
N ILE A 120 -4.04 4.17 -11.51
CA ILE A 120 -2.93 5.09 -11.20
C ILE A 120 -1.82 4.35 -10.45
N PHE A 121 -2.16 3.53 -9.46
CA PHE A 121 -1.19 2.70 -8.77
C PHE A 121 -0.57 1.63 -9.66
N VAL A 122 -1.37 0.98 -10.51
CA VAL A 122 -0.87 -0.04 -11.44
C VAL A 122 0.16 0.56 -12.40
N ASP A 123 -0.07 1.76 -12.90
CA ASP A 123 0.88 2.46 -13.78
C ASP A 123 2.20 2.74 -13.05
N ALA A 124 2.16 3.27 -11.82
CA ALA A 124 3.34 3.52 -11.01
C ALA A 124 4.12 2.22 -10.70
N ILE A 125 3.40 1.16 -10.28
CA ILE A 125 4.00 -0.14 -9.98
C ILE A 125 4.63 -0.77 -11.24
N THR A 126 3.98 -0.63 -12.39
CA THR A 126 4.50 -1.19 -13.65
C THR A 126 5.79 -0.48 -14.07
N SER A 127 5.88 0.82 -13.85
CA SER A 127 7.05 1.66 -14.16
C SER A 127 8.23 1.46 -13.21
N LEU A 128 8.05 0.72 -12.12
CA LEU A 128 9.08 0.48 -11.09
C LEU A 128 10.28 -0.25 -11.68
N THR A 129 11.48 0.32 -11.52
CA THR A 129 12.73 -0.28 -11.98
C THR A 129 13.25 -1.35 -11.00
N ILE A 130 14.20 -2.18 -11.44
CA ILE A 130 14.86 -3.15 -10.57
C ILE A 130 15.58 -2.44 -9.39
N LYS A 131 16.18 -1.28 -9.66
CA LYS A 131 16.86 -0.48 -8.63
C LYS A 131 15.85 0.01 -7.58
N ASP A 132 14.69 0.50 -8.00
CA ASP A 132 13.64 0.94 -7.08
C ASP A 132 13.13 -0.24 -6.24
N ALA A 133 12.93 -1.40 -6.88
CA ALA A 133 12.53 -2.63 -6.20
C ALA A 133 13.52 -3.02 -5.10
N MET A 134 14.82 -2.97 -5.39
CA MET A 134 15.87 -3.25 -4.39
C MET A 134 15.86 -2.22 -3.26
N ASN A 135 15.75 -0.93 -3.58
CA ASN A 135 15.68 0.13 -2.58
C ASN A 135 14.46 -0.03 -1.66
N ILE A 136 13.31 -0.38 -2.21
CA ILE A 136 12.09 -0.64 -1.44
C ILE A 136 12.24 -1.88 -0.58
N LEU A 137 12.74 -2.99 -1.14
CA LEU A 137 12.90 -4.24 -0.40
C LEU A 137 13.85 -4.08 0.78
N MET A 138 14.97 -3.39 0.57
CA MET A 138 16.03 -3.21 1.59
C MET A 138 15.81 -1.98 2.47
N GLY A 139 14.83 -1.15 2.13
CA GLY A 139 14.50 0.09 2.82
C GLY A 139 13.72 -0.11 4.11
N GLU A 140 13.25 1.01 4.65
CA GLU A 140 12.45 1.08 5.88
C GLU A 140 11.12 0.30 5.74
N LYS A 141 10.46 0.08 6.87
CA LYS A 141 9.22 -0.72 6.95
C LYS A 141 8.06 -0.20 6.10
N ASP A 142 8.10 1.07 5.69
CA ASP A 142 7.10 1.77 4.89
C ASP A 142 7.65 2.25 3.52
N ALA A 143 8.81 1.76 3.10
CA ALA A 143 9.52 2.21 1.90
C ALA A 143 8.67 2.08 0.62
N ALA A 144 7.87 1.02 0.50
CA ALA A 144 6.96 0.84 -0.64
C ALA A 144 5.84 1.87 -0.64
N THR A 145 5.26 2.14 0.53
CA THR A 145 4.20 3.15 0.70
C THR A 145 4.72 4.55 0.36
N ARG A 146 5.94 4.91 0.84
CA ARG A 146 6.56 6.22 0.51
C ARG A 146 6.86 6.36 -0.97
N TYR A 147 7.34 5.30 -1.61
CA TYR A 147 7.52 5.29 -3.07
C TYR A 147 6.19 5.54 -3.79
N LEU A 148 5.15 4.77 -3.47
CA LEU A 148 3.84 4.95 -4.08
C LEU A 148 3.26 6.34 -3.82
N GLU A 149 3.41 6.87 -2.61
CA GLU A 149 2.95 8.22 -2.28
C GLU A 149 3.64 9.28 -3.14
N THR A 150 4.96 9.18 -3.31
CA THR A 150 5.75 10.11 -4.13
C THR A 150 5.30 10.09 -5.58
N GLU A 151 5.11 8.91 -6.16
CA GLU A 151 4.78 8.75 -7.58
C GLU A 151 3.30 9.02 -7.89
N THR A 152 2.40 8.79 -6.93
CA THR A 152 0.97 8.76 -7.25
C THR A 152 0.12 9.81 -6.56
N LYS A 153 0.61 10.52 -5.53
CA LYS A 153 -0.20 11.49 -4.76
C LYS A 153 -0.83 12.57 -5.64
N THR A 154 -0.08 13.17 -6.53
CA THR A 154 -0.58 14.22 -7.43
C THR A 154 -1.60 13.68 -8.44
N PRO A 155 -1.33 12.62 -9.21
CA PRO A 155 -2.33 12.07 -10.13
C PRO A 155 -3.58 11.54 -9.39
N LEU A 156 -3.44 10.95 -8.20
CA LEU A 156 -4.59 10.55 -7.38
C LEU A 156 -5.41 11.76 -6.93
N TYR A 157 -4.77 12.81 -6.44
CA TYR A 157 -5.45 14.04 -6.05
C TYR A 157 -6.28 14.61 -7.20
N ASN A 158 -5.71 14.68 -8.39
CA ASN A 158 -6.39 15.20 -9.58
C ASN A 158 -7.55 14.29 -10.05
N ALA A 159 -7.42 12.98 -9.88
CA ALA A 159 -8.48 12.02 -10.24
C ALA A 159 -9.63 12.00 -9.23
N PHE A 160 -9.34 12.20 -7.94
CA PHE A 160 -10.34 12.18 -6.87
C PHE A 160 -11.14 13.46 -6.80
N LEU A 161 -10.50 14.61 -7.00
CA LEU A 161 -11.11 15.93 -6.80
C LEU A 161 -12.45 16.11 -7.53
N PRO A 162 -12.59 15.84 -8.85
CA PRO A 162 -13.87 16.01 -9.54
C PRO A 162 -14.97 15.06 -9.02
N VAL A 163 -14.62 13.86 -8.58
CA VAL A 163 -15.57 12.89 -8.01
C VAL A 163 -16.08 13.39 -6.67
N ILE A 164 -15.19 13.89 -5.81
CA ILE A 164 -15.52 14.44 -4.50
C ILE A 164 -16.36 15.70 -4.66
N GLN A 165 -15.99 16.60 -5.58
CA GLN A 165 -16.75 17.81 -5.87
C GLN A 165 -18.18 17.48 -6.28
N SER A 166 -18.37 16.58 -7.25
CA SER A 166 -19.68 16.16 -7.71
C SER A 166 -20.54 15.61 -6.55
N ALA A 167 -19.98 14.71 -5.75
CA ALA A 167 -20.71 14.09 -4.65
C ALA A 167 -21.11 15.08 -3.53
N LEU A 168 -20.27 16.09 -3.26
CA LEU A 168 -20.55 17.11 -2.27
C LEU A 168 -21.54 18.17 -2.79
N ASP A 169 -21.54 18.44 -4.10
CA ASP A 169 -22.44 19.41 -4.74
C ASP A 169 -23.87 18.90 -4.85
N GLU A 170 -24.08 17.60 -4.98
CA GLU A 170 -25.43 16.98 -4.97
C GLU A 170 -26.27 17.38 -3.73
N VAL A 171 -25.60 17.77 -2.64
CA VAL A 171 -26.24 18.21 -1.39
C VAL A 171 -25.86 19.63 -0.98
N ASN A 172 -25.31 20.42 -1.91
CA ASN A 172 -24.82 21.79 -1.69
C ASN A 172 -23.80 21.91 -0.52
N ALA A 173 -23.11 20.84 -0.14
CA ALA A 173 -22.25 20.81 1.03
C ALA A 173 -21.07 21.80 0.90
N ARG A 174 -20.48 21.92 -0.32
CA ARG A 174 -19.35 22.84 -0.55
C ARG A 174 -19.74 24.30 -0.39
N GLU A 175 -20.88 24.70 -0.92
CA GLU A 175 -21.33 26.10 -0.85
C GLU A 175 -21.72 26.48 0.57
N TYR A 176 -22.45 25.66 1.29
CA TYR A 176 -22.77 25.86 2.71
C TYR A 176 -21.50 25.95 3.56
N TRP A 177 -20.59 24.99 3.40
CA TRP A 177 -19.32 24.97 4.11
C TRP A 177 -18.54 26.27 3.88
N LYS A 178 -18.33 26.64 2.60
CA LYS A 178 -17.62 27.85 2.21
C LYS A 178 -18.21 29.11 2.85
N SER A 179 -19.54 29.24 2.81
CA SER A 179 -20.25 30.40 3.39
C SER A 179 -20.05 30.47 4.90
N VAL A 180 -20.25 29.39 5.62
CA VAL A 180 -20.12 29.32 7.09
C VAL A 180 -18.66 29.55 7.50
N ILE A 181 -17.71 28.92 6.84
CA ILE A 181 -16.27 29.02 7.18
C ILE A 181 -15.71 30.40 6.84
N ASN A 182 -16.13 31.01 5.74
CA ASN A 182 -15.72 32.39 5.44
C ASN A 182 -16.23 33.37 6.48
N ALA A 183 -17.48 33.26 6.92
CA ALA A 183 -18.02 34.07 8.00
C ALA A 183 -17.21 33.93 9.32
N TYR A 184 -16.88 32.68 9.68
CA TYR A 184 -16.03 32.40 10.83
C TYR A 184 -14.62 32.98 10.68
N ASN A 185 -14.00 32.78 9.51
CA ASN A 185 -12.66 33.25 9.23
C ASN A 185 -12.51 34.76 9.25
N ASN A 186 -13.62 35.52 9.15
CA ASN A 186 -13.61 36.98 9.28
C ASN A 186 -13.60 37.44 10.75
N ILE A 187 -13.80 36.57 11.72
CA ILE A 187 -13.69 36.91 13.16
C ILE A 187 -12.20 37.08 13.48
N PRO A 188 -11.82 38.22 14.16
CA PRO A 188 -10.45 38.40 14.58
C PRO A 188 -9.97 37.32 15.55
N PHE A 189 -8.68 36.96 15.46
CA PHE A 189 -7.97 36.09 16.40
C PHE A 189 -8.43 34.60 16.41
N VAL A 190 -9.29 34.17 15.49
CA VAL A 190 -9.63 32.74 15.36
C VAL A 190 -8.59 31.98 14.53
N LYS A 191 -8.41 30.69 14.80
CA LYS A 191 -7.65 29.81 13.93
C LYS A 191 -8.45 29.61 12.64
N LYS A 192 -7.86 30.00 11.50
CA LYS A 192 -8.50 29.88 10.19
C LYS A 192 -8.76 28.42 9.85
N VAL A 193 -9.93 28.16 9.24
CA VAL A 193 -10.34 26.86 8.72
C VAL A 193 -10.32 26.91 7.19
N ASN A 194 -9.96 25.83 6.54
CA ASN A 194 -9.98 25.74 5.07
C ASN A 194 -11.44 25.81 4.56
N PRO A 195 -11.80 26.82 3.74
CA PRO A 195 -13.13 26.95 3.17
C PRO A 195 -13.39 25.97 1.99
N ALA A 196 -12.35 25.28 1.48
CA ALA A 196 -12.46 24.28 0.43
C ALA A 196 -12.70 22.89 1.05
N LEU A 197 -13.98 22.52 1.19
CA LEU A 197 -14.38 21.23 1.77
C LEU A 197 -13.91 20.06 0.91
N ASP A 198 -13.97 20.22 -0.41
CA ASP A 198 -13.51 19.24 -1.41
C ASP A 198 -12.02 18.96 -1.28
N ASP A 199 -11.19 19.99 -1.11
CA ASP A 199 -9.75 19.84 -0.87
C ASP A 199 -9.49 19.09 0.46
N TYR A 200 -10.18 19.47 1.54
CA TYR A 200 -10.06 18.79 2.82
C TYR A 200 -10.41 17.30 2.72
N VAL A 201 -11.55 16.98 2.09
CA VAL A 201 -12.00 15.58 1.92
C VAL A 201 -11.03 14.81 1.04
N ASN A 202 -10.51 15.42 -0.03
CA ASN A 202 -9.56 14.80 -0.93
C ASN A 202 -8.25 14.44 -0.23
N GLN A 203 -7.69 15.38 0.52
CA GLN A 203 -6.48 15.12 1.31
C GLN A 203 -6.69 14.01 2.34
N LYS A 204 -7.82 14.01 3.06
CA LYS A 204 -8.15 12.97 4.05
C LYS A 204 -8.39 11.61 3.42
N ALA A 205 -9.01 11.56 2.24
CA ALA A 205 -9.17 10.33 1.49
C ALA A 205 -7.83 9.73 1.09
N LEU A 206 -6.90 10.53 0.59
CA LEU A 206 -5.56 10.08 0.24
C LEU A 206 -4.75 9.66 1.48
N ASP A 207 -4.80 10.44 2.57
CA ASP A 207 -4.15 10.07 3.83
C ASP A 207 -4.61 8.69 4.31
N GLY A 208 -5.92 8.43 4.28
CA GLY A 208 -6.50 7.14 4.66
C GLY A 208 -6.07 6.00 3.76
N LEU A 209 -6.02 6.24 2.45
CA LEU A 209 -5.60 5.25 1.46
C LEU A 209 -4.13 4.85 1.66
N PHE A 210 -3.22 5.81 1.75
CA PHE A 210 -1.79 5.53 1.99
C PHE A 210 -1.55 4.90 3.35
N SER A 211 -2.27 5.33 4.40
CA SER A 211 -2.17 4.71 5.73
C SER A 211 -2.59 3.24 5.71
N LEU A 212 -3.64 2.88 4.96
CA LEU A 212 -4.03 1.48 4.83
C LEU A 212 -3.02 0.66 4.02
N ILE A 213 -2.43 1.23 2.95
CA ILE A 213 -1.35 0.59 2.18
C ILE A 213 -0.14 0.34 3.10
N GLU A 214 0.23 1.30 3.95
CA GLU A 214 1.32 1.14 4.93
C GLU A 214 1.06 -0.03 5.90
N VAL A 215 -0.16 -0.14 6.42
CA VAL A 215 -0.56 -1.28 7.26
C VAL A 215 -0.45 -2.61 6.51
N LYS A 216 -0.80 -2.64 5.22
CA LYS A 216 -0.67 -3.85 4.38
C LYS A 216 0.79 -4.19 4.11
N GLU A 217 1.62 -3.20 3.79
CA GLU A 217 3.06 -3.37 3.63
C GLU A 217 3.69 -3.97 4.88
N ALA A 218 3.42 -3.37 6.05
CA ALA A 218 3.93 -3.87 7.32
C ALA A 218 3.56 -5.34 7.58
N LYS A 219 2.33 -5.76 7.25
CA LYS A 219 1.90 -7.16 7.37
C LYS A 219 2.67 -8.08 6.44
N ILE A 220 2.85 -7.73 5.16
CA ILE A 220 3.62 -8.56 4.21
C ILE A 220 5.07 -8.71 4.68
N ARG A 221 5.66 -7.66 5.26
CA ARG A 221 7.02 -7.70 5.78
C ARG A 221 7.18 -8.57 7.03
N THR A 222 6.22 -8.54 7.94
CA THR A 222 6.34 -9.17 9.27
C THR A 222 5.62 -10.50 9.40
N ASP A 223 4.57 -10.75 8.62
CA ASP A 223 3.74 -11.95 8.71
C ASP A 223 3.86 -12.80 7.44
N GLN A 224 4.54 -13.95 7.57
CA GLN A 224 4.74 -14.87 6.45
C GLN A 224 3.42 -15.42 5.88
N SER A 225 2.34 -15.47 6.67
CA SER A 225 1.02 -15.94 6.21
C SER A 225 0.39 -15.00 5.17
N GLN A 226 0.79 -13.72 5.18
CA GLN A 226 0.33 -12.72 4.21
C GLN A 226 1.04 -12.80 2.85
N ARG A 227 2.10 -13.61 2.76
CA ARG A 227 2.86 -13.84 1.53
C ARG A 227 2.19 -14.95 0.73
N THR A 228 1.20 -14.58 -0.08
CA THR A 228 0.29 -15.52 -0.73
C THR A 228 0.93 -16.34 -1.85
N THR A 229 2.04 -15.87 -2.45
CA THR A 229 2.73 -16.57 -3.54
C THR A 229 4.10 -17.10 -3.13
N GLU A 230 4.57 -18.13 -3.83
CA GLU A 230 5.91 -18.69 -3.60
C GLU A 230 7.02 -17.67 -3.89
N LEU A 231 6.79 -16.76 -4.84
CA LEU A 231 7.72 -15.69 -5.17
C LEU A 231 7.85 -14.69 -4.02
N LEU A 232 6.73 -14.25 -3.45
CA LEU A 232 6.70 -13.40 -2.25
C LEU A 232 7.40 -14.05 -1.06
N LYS A 233 7.09 -15.31 -0.78
CA LYS A 233 7.76 -16.06 0.30
C LYS A 233 9.27 -16.10 0.11
N LYS A 234 9.72 -16.38 -1.13
CA LYS A 234 11.13 -16.51 -1.46
C LYS A 234 11.88 -15.18 -1.29
N VAL A 235 11.34 -14.08 -1.80
CA VAL A 235 11.96 -12.76 -1.76
C VAL A 235 12.02 -12.20 -0.34
N PHE A 236 10.89 -12.23 0.38
CA PHE A 236 10.83 -11.70 1.75
C PHE A 236 11.51 -12.61 2.79
N ALA A 237 11.75 -13.91 2.51
CA ALA A 237 12.57 -14.76 3.37
C ALA A 237 14.03 -14.29 3.53
N GLN A 238 14.51 -13.42 2.65
CA GLN A 238 15.82 -12.80 2.79
C GLN A 238 15.84 -11.75 3.91
N GLN A 239 14.72 -11.10 4.17
CA GLN A 239 14.57 -10.15 5.28
C GLN A 239 14.45 -10.87 6.62
N ASP A 240 13.78 -12.02 6.67
CA ASP A 240 13.59 -12.82 7.89
C ASP A 240 14.92 -13.31 8.51
N LYS A 241 16.01 -13.31 7.73
CA LYS A 241 17.36 -13.72 8.19
C LYS A 241 18.18 -12.59 8.79
N LYS A 242 17.69 -11.35 8.72
CA LYS A 242 18.41 -10.16 9.20
C LYS A 242 17.93 -9.66 10.57
N GLY A 243 16.88 -10.21 11.12
CA GLY A 243 16.37 -9.98 12.47
C GLY A 243 16.70 -11.15 13.37
#